data_97ce2647c086070005458e9eecc1c477
#
_entry.id   97ce2647c086070005458e9eecc1c477
#
_cell.length_a   1.000
_cell.length_b   1.000
_cell.length_c   1.000
_cell.angle_alpha   90.00
_cell.angle_beta   90.00
_cell.angle_gamma   90.00
#
_symmetry.space_group_name_H-M   'P 1'
#
loop_
_entity.id
_entity.type
_entity.pdbx_description
1 polymer ?
#
loop_
_entity_poly.entity_id
_entity_poly.type
_entity_poly.pdbx_seq_one_letter_code
_entity_poly.pdbx_strand_id
1 'polypeptide(L)'
;HAAPQNPTAPVSMVQQWDKIFPQSNQVTHRKVSFKNRYGITLVGDLYIPKNASGKLPAIAVSGPFGAVKEQSSGLYAQTLAERGFITLAFDPSYTGESGGQPRHVPSPEINTEDFSAALDYLGSLDNVNRDNIGILGICGWGGFALNAAVSDPRIKAVAVSTMYDMTRVAANGYEIKL
;
A
#
# COMPACT_ATOMS: atom_id res chain seq x y z
N HIS A 1 2.95 30.78 -12.34
CA HIS A 1 2.86 29.51 -13.05
C HIS A 1 4.07 28.66 -12.62
N ALA A 2 3.86 27.69 -11.73
CA ALA A 2 4.87 26.68 -11.46
C ALA A 2 5.02 25.82 -12.73
N ALA A 3 6.26 25.60 -13.17
CA ALA A 3 6.52 24.70 -14.29
C ALA A 3 6.02 23.28 -13.93
N PRO A 4 5.45 22.54 -14.89
CA PRO A 4 5.05 21.16 -14.61
C PRO A 4 6.28 20.35 -14.21
N GLN A 5 6.22 19.72 -13.03
CA GLN A 5 7.30 18.86 -12.58
C GLN A 5 7.28 17.56 -13.40
N ASN A 6 8.47 17.10 -13.75
CA ASN A 6 8.64 15.83 -14.43
C ASN A 6 8.08 14.68 -13.55
N PRO A 7 7.08 13.91 -13.99
CA PRO A 7 6.53 12.82 -13.21
C PRO A 7 7.54 11.71 -12.90
N THR A 8 8.65 11.66 -13.62
CA THR A 8 9.75 10.70 -13.42
C THR A 8 10.86 11.23 -12.51
N ALA A 9 10.71 12.44 -11.93
CA ALA A 9 11.70 13.00 -11.04
C ALA A 9 11.98 12.09 -9.83
N PRO A 10 13.22 12.03 -9.35
CA PRO A 10 13.56 11.26 -8.15
C PRO A 10 12.73 11.72 -6.95
N VAL A 11 12.28 10.78 -6.13
CA VAL A 11 11.62 11.05 -4.86
C VAL A 11 12.60 10.86 -3.70
N SER A 12 12.42 11.64 -2.65
CA SER A 12 13.17 11.49 -1.41
C SER A 12 12.45 10.51 -0.49
N MET A 13 13.17 9.50 0.01
CA MET A 13 12.64 8.51 0.94
C MET A 13 13.37 8.60 2.27
N VAL A 14 12.62 8.65 3.37
CA VAL A 14 13.17 8.56 4.73
C VAL A 14 13.33 7.10 5.10
N GLN A 15 14.56 6.63 5.30
CA GLN A 15 14.84 5.22 5.61
C GLN A 15 14.73 4.88 7.10
N GLN A 16 14.79 5.87 7.98
CA GLN A 16 14.56 5.67 9.41
C GLN A 16 13.07 5.38 9.69
N TRP A 17 12.81 4.71 10.82
CA TRP A 17 11.44 4.49 11.24
C TRP A 17 10.74 5.81 11.55
N ASP A 18 9.78 6.17 10.75
CA ASP A 18 9.06 7.46 10.78
C ASP A 18 7.55 7.30 11.06
N LYS A 19 7.14 6.11 11.52
CA LYS A 19 5.74 5.78 11.76
C LYS A 19 5.28 6.24 13.15
N ILE A 20 3.98 6.50 13.27
CA ILE A 20 3.33 6.84 14.54
C ILE A 20 3.07 5.61 15.43
N PHE A 21 3.37 4.43 14.97
CA PHE A 21 3.21 3.16 15.68
C PHE A 21 4.59 2.48 15.86
N PRO A 22 4.76 1.64 16.90
CA PRO A 22 6.03 0.97 17.14
C PRO A 22 6.33 -0.08 16.06
N GLN A 23 7.60 -0.21 15.70
CA GLN A 23 8.06 -1.25 14.79
C GLN A 23 7.93 -2.63 15.42
N SER A 24 7.31 -3.56 14.68
CA SER A 24 7.21 -4.96 15.08
C SER A 24 8.57 -5.65 15.00
N ASN A 25 8.88 -6.48 15.99
CA ASN A 25 10.06 -7.34 15.97
C ASN A 25 9.86 -8.66 15.19
N GLN A 26 8.63 -8.93 14.72
CA GLN A 26 8.26 -10.12 13.95
C GLN A 26 8.31 -9.89 12.43
N VAL A 27 8.56 -8.66 12.01
CA VAL A 27 8.42 -8.21 10.63
C VAL A 27 9.66 -7.40 10.23
N THR A 28 10.18 -7.66 9.05
CA THR A 28 11.16 -6.77 8.41
C THR A 28 10.43 -5.67 7.64
N HIS A 29 11.03 -4.50 7.62
CA HIS A 29 10.49 -3.32 6.94
C HIS A 29 11.56 -2.70 6.06
N ARG A 30 11.17 -2.24 4.89
CA ARG A 30 11.98 -1.34 4.05
C ARG A 30 11.08 -0.43 3.21
N LYS A 31 11.55 0.77 2.94
CA LYS A 31 10.92 1.65 1.96
C LYS A 31 11.32 1.26 0.56
N VAL A 32 10.36 1.34 -0.34
CA VAL A 32 10.51 0.98 -1.76
C VAL A 32 9.89 2.04 -2.64
N SER A 33 10.30 2.09 -3.88
CA SER A 33 9.68 2.94 -4.90
C SER A 33 9.39 2.14 -6.16
N PHE A 34 8.31 2.50 -6.83
CA PHE A 34 7.88 1.89 -8.09
C PHE A 34 7.08 2.93 -8.88
N LYS A 35 6.86 2.69 -10.16
CA LYS A 35 6.15 3.65 -11.02
C LYS A 35 4.81 3.10 -11.47
N ASN A 36 3.80 3.99 -11.55
CA ASN A 36 2.57 3.67 -12.26
C ASN A 36 2.76 3.86 -13.78
N ARG A 37 1.74 3.53 -14.58
CA ARG A 37 1.82 3.64 -16.04
C ARG A 37 1.92 5.07 -16.54
N TYR A 38 1.59 6.06 -15.73
CA TYR A 38 1.75 7.47 -16.04
C TYR A 38 3.14 8.02 -15.73
N GLY A 39 4.06 7.16 -15.27
CA GLY A 39 5.42 7.51 -14.91
C GLY A 39 5.55 8.21 -13.56
N ILE A 40 4.49 8.27 -12.76
CA ILE A 40 4.54 8.83 -11.41
C ILE A 40 5.24 7.82 -10.50
N THR A 41 6.26 8.28 -9.77
CA THR A 41 6.96 7.45 -8.79
C THR A 41 6.15 7.40 -7.49
N LEU A 42 5.79 6.19 -7.09
CA LEU A 42 5.11 5.90 -5.83
C LEU A 42 6.13 5.42 -4.80
N VAL A 43 5.91 5.79 -3.56
CA VAL A 43 6.71 5.33 -2.41
C VAL A 43 5.85 4.50 -1.49
N GLY A 44 6.37 3.36 -1.09
CA GLY A 44 5.69 2.44 -0.20
C GLY A 44 6.60 1.90 0.90
N ASP A 45 5.95 1.34 1.91
CA ASP A 45 6.58 0.56 2.98
C ASP A 45 6.27 -0.91 2.76
N LEU A 46 7.30 -1.70 2.55
CA LEU A 46 7.19 -3.16 2.39
C LEU A 46 7.44 -3.83 3.74
N TYR A 47 6.49 -4.66 4.17
CA TYR A 47 6.57 -5.44 5.40
C TYR A 47 6.58 -6.93 5.05
N ILE A 48 7.58 -7.64 5.58
CA ILE A 48 7.78 -9.07 5.31
C ILE A 48 7.91 -9.82 6.64
N PRO A 49 7.13 -10.90 6.86
CA PRO A 49 7.29 -11.76 8.03
C PRO A 49 8.71 -12.33 8.14
N LYS A 50 9.33 -12.26 9.32
CA LYS A 50 10.73 -12.68 9.52
C LYS A 50 10.94 -14.18 9.38
N ASN A 51 10.02 -14.98 9.89
CA ASN A 51 10.21 -16.43 10.02
C ASN A 51 9.39 -17.23 9.00
N ALA A 52 8.97 -16.59 7.91
CA ALA A 52 8.23 -17.26 6.87
C ALA A 52 9.18 -17.87 5.83
N SER A 53 8.78 -19.01 5.29
CA SER A 53 9.47 -19.69 4.21
C SER A 53 8.56 -19.87 3.01
N GLY A 54 9.16 -19.96 1.80
CA GLY A 54 8.42 -20.12 0.57
C GLY A 54 7.72 -18.84 0.11
N LYS A 55 6.77 -19.01 -0.79
CA LYS A 55 6.00 -17.89 -1.35
C LYS A 55 4.78 -17.60 -0.48
N LEU A 56 4.59 -16.33 -0.16
CA LEU A 56 3.53 -15.85 0.73
C LEU A 56 2.45 -15.09 -0.05
N PRO A 57 1.21 -15.10 0.46
CA PRO A 57 0.19 -14.19 -0.04
C PRO A 57 0.59 -12.75 0.23
N ALA A 58 0.11 -11.83 -0.60
CA ALA A 58 0.46 -10.43 -0.51
C ALA A 58 -0.77 -9.51 -0.55
N ILE A 59 -0.67 -8.37 0.10
CA ILE A 59 -1.74 -7.37 0.17
C ILE A 59 -1.14 -5.97 -0.06
N ALA A 60 -1.72 -5.23 -1.01
CA ALA A 60 -1.47 -3.81 -1.18
C ALA A 60 -2.49 -3.01 -0.38
N VAL A 61 -2.02 -2.05 0.42
CA VAL A 61 -2.82 -1.27 1.35
C VAL A 61 -2.67 0.22 1.06
N SER A 62 -3.77 0.95 0.93
CA SER A 62 -3.72 2.40 0.82
C SER A 62 -4.96 3.08 1.41
N GLY A 63 -4.80 4.37 1.75
CA GLY A 63 -5.79 5.22 2.42
C GLY A 63 -5.45 5.47 3.89
N PRO A 64 -6.29 6.22 4.61
CA PRO A 64 -7.44 6.99 4.15
C PRO A 64 -7.04 8.31 3.46
N PHE A 65 -8.03 9.01 2.91
CA PHE A 65 -7.83 10.33 2.29
C PHE A 65 -7.14 11.31 3.25
N GLY A 66 -6.11 12.01 2.75
CA GLY A 66 -5.36 12.98 3.54
C GLY A 66 -4.36 12.39 4.54
N ALA A 67 -4.30 11.05 4.66
CA ALA A 67 -3.29 10.38 5.47
C ALA A 67 -2.20 9.77 4.59
N VAL A 68 -1.06 9.53 5.18
CA VAL A 68 0.11 8.93 4.52
C VAL A 68 0.38 7.52 5.06
N LYS A 69 1.21 6.76 4.35
CA LYS A 69 1.53 5.36 4.68
C LYS A 69 2.15 5.15 6.07
N GLU A 70 2.71 6.20 6.66
CA GLU A 70 3.28 6.19 8.01
C GLU A 70 2.22 6.15 9.12
N GLN A 71 0.95 6.29 8.75
CA GLN A 71 -0.20 6.33 9.65
C GLN A 71 -1.03 5.03 9.56
N SER A 72 -2.34 5.16 9.35
CA SER A 72 -3.29 4.04 9.40
C SER A 72 -2.95 2.91 8.43
N SER A 73 -2.63 3.21 7.18
CA SER A 73 -2.32 2.16 6.20
C SER A 73 -1.06 1.38 6.56
N GLY A 74 -0.05 2.04 7.11
CA GLY A 74 1.15 1.38 7.61
C GLY A 74 0.88 0.45 8.79
N LEU A 75 0.05 0.88 9.75
CA LEU A 75 -0.32 0.05 10.88
C LEU A 75 -1.12 -1.19 10.43
N TYR A 76 -2.08 -1.04 9.51
CA TYR A 76 -2.78 -2.17 8.92
C TYR A 76 -1.82 -3.13 8.22
N ALA A 77 -0.91 -2.61 7.43
CA ALA A 77 0.06 -3.41 6.69
C ALA A 77 0.98 -4.19 7.62
N GLN A 78 1.52 -3.56 8.67
CA GLN A 78 2.36 -4.24 9.65
C GLN A 78 1.60 -5.32 10.40
N THR A 79 0.37 -5.06 10.83
CA THR A 79 -0.47 -6.03 11.54
C THR A 79 -0.77 -7.26 10.67
N LEU A 80 -1.06 -7.06 9.39
CA LEU A 80 -1.28 -8.16 8.44
C LEU A 80 0.02 -8.94 8.18
N ALA A 81 1.17 -8.27 8.14
CA ALA A 81 2.45 -8.94 7.98
C ALA A 81 2.80 -9.82 9.19
N GLU A 82 2.46 -9.41 10.41
CA GLU A 82 2.59 -10.26 11.59
C GLU A 82 1.77 -11.55 11.49
N ARG A 83 0.75 -11.57 10.63
CA ARG A 83 -0.13 -12.72 10.39
C ARG A 83 0.28 -13.57 9.19
N GLY A 84 1.40 -13.26 8.55
CA GLY A 84 1.97 -14.08 7.49
C GLY A 84 1.80 -13.55 6.07
N PHE A 85 1.33 -12.32 5.89
CA PHE A 85 1.24 -11.68 4.58
C PHE A 85 2.48 -10.83 4.28
N ILE A 86 2.88 -10.77 3.02
CA ILE A 86 3.75 -9.70 2.53
C ILE A 86 2.84 -8.51 2.24
N THR A 87 3.10 -7.36 2.85
CA THR A 87 2.24 -6.20 2.69
C THR A 87 3.00 -4.99 2.21
N LEU A 88 2.33 -4.18 1.40
CA LEU A 88 2.84 -2.94 0.85
C LEU A 88 1.85 -1.83 1.17
N ALA A 89 2.20 -0.96 2.12
CA ALA A 89 1.49 0.29 2.33
C ALA A 89 2.14 1.37 1.47
N PHE A 90 1.37 2.08 0.67
CA PHE A 90 1.92 3.09 -0.23
C PHE A 90 1.16 4.42 -0.16
N ASP A 91 1.90 5.48 -0.43
CA ASP A 91 1.32 6.79 -0.68
C ASP A 91 0.83 6.84 -2.12
N PRO A 92 -0.45 7.18 -2.35
CA PRO A 92 -0.95 7.34 -3.70
C PRO A 92 -0.26 8.49 -4.44
N SER A 93 -0.43 8.54 -5.75
CA SER A 93 0.00 9.67 -6.57
C SER A 93 -0.46 10.99 -5.97
N TYR A 94 0.37 12.00 -6.01
CA TYR A 94 0.15 13.35 -5.47
C TYR A 94 0.14 13.46 -3.93
N THR A 95 0.50 12.41 -3.21
CA THR A 95 0.39 12.36 -1.75
C THR A 95 1.69 11.90 -1.11
N GLY A 96 1.98 12.38 0.09
CA GLY A 96 3.09 11.94 0.92
C GLY A 96 4.44 12.00 0.20
N GLU A 97 5.23 10.93 0.26
CA GLU A 97 6.52 10.81 -0.42
C GLU A 97 6.39 10.46 -1.91
N SER A 98 5.22 10.05 -2.38
CA SER A 98 4.99 9.78 -3.80
C SER A 98 4.99 11.05 -4.63
N GLY A 99 5.32 10.91 -5.91
CA GLY A 99 5.41 12.02 -6.86
C GLY A 99 4.06 12.53 -7.37
N GLY A 100 4.14 13.42 -8.34
CA GLY A 100 3.00 14.03 -9.03
C GLY A 100 2.70 15.46 -8.60
N GLN A 101 2.24 16.26 -9.55
CA GLN A 101 1.83 17.65 -9.34
C GLN A 101 0.55 17.92 -10.10
N PRO A 102 -0.36 18.76 -9.57
CA PRO A 102 -0.32 19.40 -8.25
C PRO A 102 -0.53 18.40 -7.10
N ARG A 103 -0.11 18.79 -5.90
CA ARG A 103 -0.19 17.92 -4.72
C ARG A 103 -1.63 17.80 -4.21
N HIS A 104 -1.93 16.66 -3.55
CA HIS A 104 -3.21 16.38 -2.90
C HIS A 104 -4.43 16.44 -3.83
N VAL A 105 -4.23 16.10 -5.10
CA VAL A 105 -5.33 16.02 -6.07
C VAL A 105 -5.89 14.60 -6.10
N PRO A 106 -7.15 14.41 -5.76
CA PRO A 106 -7.81 13.13 -5.97
C PRO A 106 -8.09 12.92 -7.46
N SER A 107 -7.61 11.82 -8.01
CA SER A 107 -7.92 11.39 -9.37
C SER A 107 -8.33 9.92 -9.32
N PRO A 108 -9.62 9.60 -9.45
CA PRO A 108 -10.10 8.23 -9.38
C PRO A 108 -9.38 7.28 -10.36
N GLU A 109 -9.15 7.74 -11.57
CA GLU A 109 -8.47 6.96 -12.60
C GLU A 109 -7.00 6.69 -12.24
N ILE A 110 -6.25 7.72 -11.87
CA ILE A 110 -4.83 7.59 -11.50
C ILE A 110 -4.69 6.80 -10.20
N ASN A 111 -5.54 7.05 -9.22
CA ASN A 111 -5.46 6.37 -7.95
C ASN A 111 -5.89 4.89 -8.04
N THR A 112 -6.79 4.54 -8.94
CA THR A 112 -7.08 3.15 -9.28
C THR A 112 -5.86 2.48 -9.92
N GLU A 113 -5.18 3.17 -10.82
CA GLU A 113 -3.92 2.69 -11.44
C GLU A 113 -2.80 2.53 -10.40
N ASP A 114 -2.78 3.34 -9.35
CA ASP A 114 -1.79 3.19 -8.27
C ASP A 114 -1.88 1.82 -7.59
N PHE A 115 -3.08 1.27 -7.41
CA PHE A 115 -3.24 -0.10 -6.93
C PHE A 115 -2.67 -1.12 -7.93
N SER A 116 -2.92 -0.96 -9.22
CA SER A 116 -2.36 -1.85 -10.23
C SER A 116 -0.83 -1.82 -10.24
N ALA A 117 -0.23 -0.64 -10.10
CA ALA A 117 1.22 -0.49 -9.98
C ALA A 117 1.77 -1.17 -8.72
N ALA A 118 1.07 -1.08 -7.59
CA ALA A 118 1.43 -1.78 -6.36
C ALA A 118 1.39 -3.30 -6.54
N LEU A 119 0.40 -3.82 -7.27
CA LEU A 119 0.30 -5.25 -7.58
C LEU A 119 1.42 -5.72 -8.50
N ASP A 120 1.79 -4.93 -9.51
CA ASP A 120 2.94 -5.22 -10.37
C ASP A 120 4.22 -5.31 -9.55
N TYR A 121 4.42 -4.38 -8.64
CA TYR A 121 5.56 -4.39 -7.74
C TYR A 121 5.59 -5.65 -6.87
N LEU A 122 4.49 -5.97 -6.19
CA LEU A 122 4.39 -7.17 -5.36
C LEU A 122 4.60 -8.44 -6.18
N GLY A 123 4.02 -8.52 -7.37
CA GLY A 123 4.16 -9.66 -8.26
C GLY A 123 5.59 -9.84 -8.81
N SER A 124 6.44 -8.83 -8.75
CA SER A 124 7.85 -8.89 -9.13
C SER A 124 8.76 -9.49 -8.05
N LEU A 125 8.26 -9.63 -6.83
CA LEU A 125 9.04 -10.16 -5.70
C LEU A 125 9.04 -11.69 -5.73
N ASP A 126 10.22 -12.30 -5.54
CA ASP A 126 10.38 -13.75 -5.58
C ASP A 126 9.64 -14.51 -4.48
N ASN A 127 9.43 -13.85 -3.34
CA ASN A 127 8.77 -14.42 -2.17
C ASN A 127 7.25 -14.20 -2.14
N VAL A 128 6.66 -13.61 -3.16
CA VAL A 128 5.22 -13.41 -3.30
C VAL A 128 4.60 -14.52 -4.14
N ASN A 129 3.53 -15.13 -3.61
CA ASN A 129 2.66 -16.00 -4.38
C ASN A 129 1.70 -15.14 -5.23
N ARG A 130 1.94 -15.09 -6.53
CA ARG A 130 1.16 -14.28 -7.47
C ARG A 130 -0.30 -14.69 -7.60
N ASP A 131 -0.64 -15.91 -7.20
CA ASP A 131 -2.01 -16.42 -7.25
C ASP A 131 -2.83 -15.98 -6.03
N ASN A 132 -2.19 -15.39 -5.02
CA ASN A 132 -2.81 -14.96 -3.78
C ASN A 132 -2.44 -13.50 -3.46
N ILE A 133 -2.89 -12.57 -4.29
CA ILE A 133 -2.71 -11.13 -4.08
C ILE A 133 -4.06 -10.47 -3.85
N GLY A 134 -4.14 -9.69 -2.78
CA GLY A 134 -5.31 -8.91 -2.41
C GLY A 134 -4.99 -7.42 -2.29
N ILE A 135 -6.03 -6.64 -2.15
CA ILE A 135 -5.92 -5.20 -1.89
C ILE A 135 -6.83 -4.81 -0.72
N LEU A 136 -6.39 -3.81 0.03
CA LEU A 136 -7.14 -3.19 1.12
C LEU A 136 -7.19 -1.68 0.89
N GLY A 137 -8.40 -1.16 0.71
CA GLY A 137 -8.68 0.28 0.68
C GLY A 137 -9.29 0.74 1.99
N ILE A 138 -8.73 1.80 2.59
CA ILE A 138 -9.16 2.32 3.87
C ILE A 138 -9.96 3.61 3.66
N CYS A 139 -11.14 3.70 4.24
CA CYS A 139 -12.06 4.84 4.13
C CYS A 139 -12.39 5.19 2.67
N GLY A 140 -12.19 6.43 2.25
CA GLY A 140 -12.49 6.90 0.89
C GLY A 140 -11.75 6.15 -0.24
N TRP A 141 -10.70 5.39 0.08
CA TRP A 141 -9.97 4.55 -0.87
C TRP A 141 -10.63 3.21 -1.17
N GLY A 142 -11.67 2.85 -0.41
CA GLY A 142 -12.44 1.66 -0.67
C GLY A 142 -13.04 1.61 -2.07
N GLY A 143 -13.54 2.74 -2.58
CA GLY A 143 -14.05 2.87 -3.95
C GLY A 143 -12.99 2.61 -5.01
N PHE A 144 -11.78 3.12 -4.83
CA PHE A 144 -10.67 2.89 -5.74
C PHE A 144 -10.19 1.43 -5.72
N ALA A 145 -10.17 0.81 -4.53
CA ALA A 145 -9.86 -0.60 -4.40
C ALA A 145 -10.87 -1.48 -5.15
N LEU A 146 -12.17 -1.19 -5.02
CA LEU A 146 -13.22 -1.91 -5.74
C LEU A 146 -13.09 -1.73 -7.26
N ASN A 147 -12.83 -0.53 -7.74
CA ASN A 147 -12.60 -0.27 -9.16
C ASN A 147 -11.37 -1.04 -9.69
N ALA A 148 -10.28 -1.08 -8.94
CA ALA A 148 -9.10 -1.85 -9.30
C ALA A 148 -9.42 -3.35 -9.38
N ALA A 149 -10.19 -3.89 -8.45
CA ALA A 149 -10.58 -5.29 -8.43
C ALA A 149 -11.43 -5.69 -9.64
N VAL A 150 -12.33 -4.83 -10.05
CA VAL A 150 -13.18 -5.08 -11.25
C VAL A 150 -12.34 -5.12 -12.53
N SER A 151 -11.30 -4.29 -12.61
CA SER A 151 -10.49 -4.14 -13.81
C SER A 151 -9.24 -5.02 -13.85
N ASP A 152 -8.82 -5.61 -12.73
CA ASP A 152 -7.59 -6.39 -12.65
C ASP A 152 -7.85 -7.82 -12.16
N PRO A 153 -7.78 -8.83 -13.05
CA PRO A 153 -8.08 -10.23 -12.69
C PRO A 153 -7.02 -10.88 -11.77
N ARG A 154 -5.87 -10.23 -11.55
CA ARG A 154 -4.85 -10.72 -10.61
C ARG A 154 -5.30 -10.58 -9.17
N ILE A 155 -6.24 -9.68 -8.89
CA ILE A 155 -6.75 -9.43 -7.54
C ILE A 155 -7.68 -10.58 -7.14
N LYS A 156 -7.29 -11.34 -6.12
CA LYS A 156 -8.05 -12.48 -5.60
C LYS A 156 -8.92 -12.12 -4.40
N ALA A 157 -8.61 -11.01 -3.72
CA ALA A 157 -9.38 -10.55 -2.57
C ALA A 157 -9.40 -9.02 -2.51
N VAL A 158 -10.52 -8.46 -2.11
CA VAL A 158 -10.70 -7.04 -1.85
C VAL A 158 -11.28 -6.86 -0.47
N ALA A 159 -10.65 -6.04 0.34
CA ALA A 159 -11.22 -5.58 1.61
C ALA A 159 -11.34 -4.07 1.62
N VAL A 160 -12.40 -3.58 2.22
CA VAL A 160 -12.64 -2.17 2.45
C VAL A 160 -12.82 -1.98 3.94
N SER A 161 -12.06 -1.05 4.53
CA SER A 161 -12.18 -0.72 5.93
C SER A 161 -12.64 0.72 6.08
N THR A 162 -13.64 0.92 6.91
CA THR A 162 -13.91 2.21 7.51
C THR A 162 -12.97 2.40 8.71
N MET A 163 -12.52 3.63 8.97
CA MET A 163 -11.58 3.91 10.07
C MET A 163 -12.25 3.62 11.42
N TYR A 164 -12.18 2.37 11.86
CA TYR A 164 -12.50 1.99 13.21
C TYR A 164 -11.26 1.71 14.02
N ASP A 165 -11.44 1.88 15.31
CA ASP A 165 -10.61 1.51 16.42
C ASP A 165 -9.46 0.55 16.04
N MET A 166 -8.31 1.14 15.72
CA MET A 166 -7.10 0.41 15.37
C MET A 166 -6.58 -0.45 16.54
N THR A 167 -6.94 -0.10 17.76
CA THR A 167 -6.68 -0.91 18.95
C THR A 167 -7.41 -2.25 18.85
N ARG A 168 -8.60 -2.26 18.33
CA ARG A 168 -9.41 -3.46 18.14
C ARG A 168 -8.85 -4.35 17.03
N VAL A 169 -8.34 -3.78 15.97
CA VAL A 169 -7.64 -4.52 14.90
C VAL A 169 -6.36 -5.14 15.44
N ALA A 170 -5.57 -4.41 16.21
CA ALA A 170 -4.34 -4.91 16.80
C ALA A 170 -4.61 -6.04 17.82
N ALA A 171 -5.70 -5.97 18.58
CA ALA A 171 -6.07 -6.97 19.59
C ALA A 171 -6.70 -8.23 19.00
N ASN A 172 -7.60 -8.10 18.03
CA ASN A 172 -8.47 -9.19 17.54
C ASN A 172 -8.17 -9.62 16.09
N GLY A 173 -7.36 -8.86 15.38
CA GLY A 173 -7.06 -9.09 13.97
C GLY A 173 -8.21 -8.76 13.03
N TYR A 174 -7.89 -8.74 11.76
CA TYR A 174 -8.87 -8.62 10.68
C TYR A 174 -9.29 -10.00 10.21
N GLU A 175 -10.57 -10.28 10.20
CA GLU A 175 -11.11 -11.33 9.34
C GLU A 175 -11.16 -10.77 7.91
N ILE A 176 -10.20 -11.15 7.10
CA ILE A 176 -10.33 -10.99 5.65
C ILE A 176 -11.28 -12.12 5.22
N LYS A 177 -12.54 -11.77 5.00
CA LYS A 177 -13.43 -12.70 4.32
C LYS A 177 -13.03 -12.74 2.85
N LEU A 178 -12.41 -13.82 2.46
CA LEU A 178 -12.14 -14.21 1.08
C LEU A 178 -13.43 -14.67 0.40
#